data_a58e043c8777971042dcafa46d0e53ce
#
_entry.id   a58e043c8777971042dcafa46d0e53ce
#
_cell.length_a   1.000
_cell.length_b   1.000
_cell.length_c   1.000
_cell.angle_alpha   90.00
_cell.angle_beta   90.00
_cell.angle_gamma   90.00
#
_symmetry.space_group_name_H-M   'P 1'
#
loop_
_entity.id
_entity.type
_entity.pdbx_description
1 polymer ?
#
loop_
_entity_poly.entity_id
_entity_poly.type
_entity_poly.pdbx_seq_one_letter_code
_entity_poly.pdbx_strand_id
1 'polypeptide(L)'
;MQTRCHLSVLALKQAEKYGEREAFTYKDFGGSVWKTMSYSRFATLVKEASNALLNLGAKPQDAIGVFSQNCIQYLITDFGAYGVRVMSVPFYATSSEQQIQYMINDAQIRFLFVGEQEQYDKAHRIFPLCHSLERIIVFDRSVRISSHDPAALYFDDFLKLGQGLPRQTEVEALYKQANKEDICNILYTSGTTGESKGVVLTYGQYDAALIANDEAVPIRDKDRTIQFLPVTHIFERGWSYLCFSEGSHIIINTDPHEIQQSMRETHPTSMSSVPRFWEKVYQAVKDKIDRSSPMQQKLFRHALEVGRRYNIDCKSQGRRPSPILAMEYKLMDKLILRLVRKQIGLENSHIFPTAGATVSPEVERFVHSVGINMVVGYGLTESLATVSCDRDNMPYTIGSVGRPIKGIEVKIDENDEILLKGPTITRGYYKRDAANAAAFTEEGFFRTGDAGYMKNGELFLTDRIKDLFKTSNGKYIAPQMIESLVLVDKFVDQIAIIANERKFVSALIVPEFRLLEDWAKDNGVEVESREQLCQNPKVIKMMTERIHTLQQQLAPYEQIKRFTLIAHHFSMESGELTNTLKIRRPVIYKNFKEVIDKMYEC
;
A
#
# COMPACT_ATOMS: atom_id res chain seq x y z
N MET A 1 2.16 10.93 -29.11
CA MET A 1 1.79 10.34 -27.80
C MET A 1 0.48 9.59 -27.99
N GLN A 2 0.47 8.27 -27.75
CA GLN A 2 -0.80 7.55 -27.65
C GLN A 2 -1.57 8.14 -26.46
N THR A 3 -2.70 8.78 -26.71
CA THR A 3 -3.63 9.21 -25.67
C THR A 3 -4.33 7.96 -25.17
N ARG A 4 -4.08 7.57 -23.93
CA ARG A 4 -4.91 6.58 -23.26
C ARG A 4 -6.31 7.14 -23.03
N CYS A 5 -7.24 6.26 -22.79
CA CYS A 5 -8.63 6.62 -22.60
C CYS A 5 -8.80 7.36 -21.25
N HIS A 6 -9.43 8.51 -21.27
CA HIS A 6 -9.79 9.30 -20.08
C HIS A 6 -10.60 8.42 -19.08
N LEU A 7 -10.32 8.53 -17.76
CA LEU A 7 -10.97 7.69 -16.74
C LEU A 7 -12.51 7.78 -16.78
N SER A 8 -13.07 8.93 -17.17
CA SER A 8 -14.53 9.12 -17.28
C SER A 8 -15.22 8.17 -18.25
N VAL A 9 -14.49 7.61 -19.22
CA VAL A 9 -15.01 6.70 -20.23
C VAL A 9 -14.27 5.36 -20.26
N LEU A 10 -13.30 5.15 -19.37
CA LEU A 10 -12.45 3.96 -19.38
C LEU A 10 -13.27 2.68 -19.26
N ALA A 11 -14.23 2.61 -18.34
CA ALA A 11 -15.07 1.43 -18.16
C ALA A 11 -15.85 1.07 -19.45
N LEU A 12 -16.34 2.11 -20.17
CA LEU A 12 -17.08 1.92 -21.42
C LEU A 12 -16.17 1.42 -22.53
N LYS A 13 -14.97 1.98 -22.65
CA LYS A 13 -13.98 1.58 -23.65
C LYS A 13 -13.45 0.16 -23.42
N GLN A 14 -13.27 -0.23 -22.17
CA GLN A 14 -12.89 -1.59 -21.85
C GLN A 14 -14.02 -2.60 -22.18
N ALA A 15 -15.29 -2.23 -21.94
CA ALA A 15 -16.42 -3.05 -22.33
C ALA A 15 -16.55 -3.19 -23.86
N GLU A 16 -16.33 -2.11 -24.64
CA GLU A 16 -16.26 -2.17 -26.11
C GLU A 16 -15.17 -3.13 -26.60
N LYS A 17 -14.02 -3.17 -25.91
CA LYS A 17 -12.86 -3.98 -26.32
C LYS A 17 -12.96 -5.44 -25.89
N TYR A 18 -13.45 -5.71 -24.67
CA TYR A 18 -13.37 -7.03 -24.03
C TYR A 18 -14.73 -7.72 -23.83
N GLY A 19 -15.85 -7.00 -23.94
CA GLY A 19 -17.20 -7.56 -23.92
C GLY A 19 -17.50 -8.41 -22.68
N GLU A 20 -17.90 -9.65 -22.89
CA GLU A 20 -18.28 -10.59 -21.85
C GLU A 20 -17.09 -11.30 -21.16
N ARG A 21 -15.84 -10.93 -21.49
CA ARG A 21 -14.68 -11.41 -20.76
C ARG A 21 -14.77 -10.99 -19.29
N GLU A 22 -14.35 -11.88 -18.39
CA GLU A 22 -14.31 -11.61 -16.95
C GLU A 22 -13.32 -10.47 -16.64
N ALA A 23 -13.84 -9.41 -16.02
CA ALA A 23 -13.06 -8.26 -15.54
C ALA A 23 -12.71 -8.40 -14.07
N PHE A 24 -13.65 -8.91 -13.27
CA PHE A 24 -13.51 -8.98 -11.83
C PHE A 24 -13.91 -10.35 -11.28
N THR A 25 -13.23 -10.76 -10.21
CA THR A 25 -13.64 -11.82 -9.28
C THR A 25 -13.70 -11.21 -7.88
N TYR A 26 -14.77 -11.43 -7.14
CA TYR A 26 -15.00 -10.84 -5.82
C TYR A 26 -15.89 -11.73 -4.97
N LYS A 27 -15.91 -11.49 -3.65
CA LYS A 27 -16.90 -12.01 -2.71
C LYS A 27 -17.84 -10.89 -2.29
N ASP A 28 -19.10 -11.20 -1.96
CA ASP A 28 -19.95 -10.25 -1.25
C ASP A 28 -19.45 -10.06 0.19
N PHE A 29 -19.86 -9.00 0.85
CA PHE A 29 -19.57 -8.78 2.26
C PHE A 29 -19.99 -9.99 3.11
N GLY A 30 -19.11 -10.51 3.94
CA GLY A 30 -19.34 -11.73 4.74
C GLY A 30 -19.55 -13.02 3.94
N GLY A 31 -19.45 -12.98 2.62
CA GLY A 31 -19.61 -14.13 1.74
C GLY A 31 -18.34 -14.95 1.56
N SER A 32 -18.49 -16.27 1.34
CA SER A 32 -17.37 -17.20 1.11
C SER A 32 -17.22 -17.62 -0.36
N VAL A 33 -18.20 -17.31 -1.21
CA VAL A 33 -18.26 -17.76 -2.59
C VAL A 33 -17.74 -16.67 -3.53
N TRP A 34 -16.78 -17.04 -4.38
CA TRP A 34 -16.29 -16.19 -5.45
C TRP A 34 -17.34 -16.01 -6.55
N LYS A 35 -17.57 -14.78 -6.95
CA LYS A 35 -18.42 -14.37 -8.08
C LYS A 35 -17.56 -13.69 -9.12
N THR A 36 -18.01 -13.74 -10.37
CA THR A 36 -17.34 -13.04 -11.49
C THR A 36 -18.23 -11.97 -12.09
N MET A 37 -17.61 -10.95 -12.68
CA MET A 37 -18.29 -9.88 -13.41
C MET A 37 -17.55 -9.60 -14.72
N SER A 38 -18.28 -9.55 -15.83
CA SER A 38 -17.71 -9.20 -17.14
C SER A 38 -17.48 -7.69 -17.27
N TYR A 39 -16.64 -7.30 -18.24
CA TYR A 39 -16.45 -5.88 -18.61
C TYR A 39 -17.77 -5.22 -19.01
N SER A 40 -18.61 -5.90 -19.79
CA SER A 40 -19.94 -5.40 -20.20
C SER A 40 -20.85 -5.16 -19.01
N ARG A 41 -20.91 -6.12 -18.07
CA ARG A 41 -21.76 -5.97 -16.88
C ARG A 41 -21.27 -4.84 -15.99
N PHE A 42 -19.95 -4.72 -15.79
CA PHE A 42 -19.36 -3.62 -15.02
C PHE A 42 -19.71 -2.25 -15.64
N ALA A 43 -19.52 -2.09 -16.95
CA ALA A 43 -19.86 -0.85 -17.65
C ALA A 43 -21.37 -0.50 -17.57
N THR A 44 -22.24 -1.51 -17.57
CA THR A 44 -23.69 -1.30 -17.37
C THR A 44 -23.95 -0.70 -15.99
N LEU A 45 -23.37 -1.28 -14.91
CA LEU A 45 -23.52 -0.77 -13.55
C LEU A 45 -22.91 0.63 -13.36
N VAL A 46 -21.79 0.90 -14.04
CA VAL A 46 -21.17 2.23 -14.06
C VAL A 46 -22.10 3.28 -14.70
N LYS A 47 -22.77 2.94 -15.82
CA LYS A 47 -23.78 3.82 -16.44
C LYS A 47 -24.97 4.04 -15.51
N GLU A 48 -25.48 3.01 -14.88
CA GLU A 48 -26.57 3.11 -13.89
C GLU A 48 -26.16 4.02 -12.72
N ALA A 49 -24.95 3.86 -12.17
CA ALA A 49 -24.43 4.71 -11.09
C ALA A 49 -24.28 6.18 -11.52
N SER A 50 -23.78 6.44 -12.75
CA SER A 50 -23.71 7.81 -13.30
C SER A 50 -25.08 8.46 -13.40
N ASN A 51 -26.08 7.73 -13.97
CA ASN A 51 -27.45 8.21 -14.06
C ASN A 51 -28.08 8.43 -12.68
N ALA A 52 -27.83 7.55 -11.72
CA ALA A 52 -28.32 7.66 -10.35
C ALA A 52 -27.77 8.91 -9.65
N LEU A 53 -26.49 9.21 -9.80
CA LEU A 53 -25.88 10.43 -9.26
C LEU A 53 -26.53 11.69 -9.82
N LEU A 54 -26.78 11.75 -11.13
CA LEU A 54 -27.52 12.88 -11.74
C LEU A 54 -28.96 12.99 -11.23
N ASN A 55 -29.63 11.84 -10.99
CA ASN A 55 -30.99 11.84 -10.44
C ASN A 55 -31.02 12.33 -8.98
N LEU A 56 -29.95 12.12 -8.22
CA LEU A 56 -29.76 12.72 -6.89
C LEU A 56 -29.34 14.20 -6.96
N GLY A 57 -29.18 14.77 -8.16
CA GLY A 57 -28.82 16.17 -8.36
C GLY A 57 -27.31 16.46 -8.28
N ALA A 58 -26.44 15.46 -8.46
CA ALA A 58 -25.01 15.66 -8.56
C ALA A 58 -24.66 16.58 -9.76
N LYS A 59 -23.68 17.46 -9.56
CA LYS A 59 -23.15 18.37 -10.57
C LYS A 59 -21.66 18.10 -10.82
N PRO A 60 -21.12 18.47 -11.98
CA PRO A 60 -19.67 18.41 -12.21
C PRO A 60 -18.89 19.09 -11.10
N GLN A 61 -17.84 18.40 -10.62
CA GLN A 61 -16.97 18.83 -9.52
C GLN A 61 -17.64 18.90 -8.13
N ASP A 62 -18.86 18.36 -7.97
CA ASP A 62 -19.34 17.96 -6.64
C ASP A 62 -18.48 16.81 -6.12
N ALA A 63 -18.45 16.62 -4.81
CA ALA A 63 -17.69 15.55 -4.17
C ALA A 63 -18.60 14.46 -3.59
N ILE A 64 -18.20 13.21 -3.81
CA ILE A 64 -18.71 12.05 -3.06
C ILE A 64 -17.62 11.47 -2.16
N GLY A 65 -18.03 10.86 -1.04
CA GLY A 65 -17.14 10.10 -0.18
C GLY A 65 -17.34 8.60 -0.35
N VAL A 66 -16.28 7.81 -0.26
CA VAL A 66 -16.38 6.34 -0.21
C VAL A 66 -15.64 5.84 1.02
N PHE A 67 -16.39 5.33 2.00
CA PHE A 67 -15.94 4.86 3.30
C PHE A 67 -16.19 3.36 3.43
N SER A 68 -15.30 2.55 2.85
CA SER A 68 -15.45 1.09 2.76
C SER A 68 -14.12 0.38 2.60
N GLN A 69 -14.12 -0.91 2.89
CA GLN A 69 -13.13 -1.87 2.45
C GLN A 69 -13.17 -2.02 0.91
N ASN A 70 -12.19 -2.75 0.37
CA ASN A 70 -12.19 -3.10 -1.05
C ASN A 70 -13.42 -3.95 -1.38
N CYS A 71 -14.20 -3.50 -2.36
CA CYS A 71 -15.37 -4.23 -2.87
C CYS A 71 -15.68 -3.79 -4.30
N ILE A 72 -16.47 -4.55 -5.01
CA ILE A 72 -16.84 -4.21 -6.39
C ILE A 72 -17.69 -2.95 -6.48
N GLN A 73 -18.56 -2.70 -5.48
CA GLN A 73 -19.39 -1.50 -5.39
C GLN A 73 -18.55 -0.22 -5.32
N TYR A 74 -17.39 -0.31 -4.67
CA TYR A 74 -16.44 0.80 -4.59
C TYR A 74 -16.00 1.24 -6.00
N LEU A 75 -15.55 0.30 -6.83
CA LEU A 75 -15.11 0.60 -8.19
C LEU A 75 -16.24 1.08 -9.09
N ILE A 76 -17.44 0.48 -8.96
CA ILE A 76 -18.64 0.94 -9.70
C ILE A 76 -18.96 2.41 -9.33
N THR A 77 -18.85 2.75 -8.05
CA THR A 77 -19.09 4.11 -7.54
C THR A 77 -18.06 5.10 -8.10
N ASP A 78 -16.77 4.76 -8.04
CA ASP A 78 -15.69 5.61 -8.56
C ASP A 78 -15.89 5.91 -10.06
N PHE A 79 -16.01 4.85 -10.87
CA PHE A 79 -16.17 5.03 -12.33
C PHE A 79 -17.52 5.67 -12.69
N GLY A 80 -18.58 5.43 -11.90
CA GLY A 80 -19.86 6.10 -12.04
C GLY A 80 -19.75 7.63 -11.80
N ALA A 81 -19.03 8.02 -10.75
CA ALA A 81 -18.74 9.41 -10.44
C ALA A 81 -17.90 10.09 -11.53
N TYR A 82 -16.86 9.40 -12.01
CA TYR A 82 -16.01 9.93 -13.09
C TYR A 82 -16.79 10.17 -14.38
N GLY A 83 -17.78 9.30 -14.70
CA GLY A 83 -18.65 9.45 -15.86
C GLY A 83 -19.45 10.77 -15.87
N VAL A 84 -19.69 11.38 -14.72
CA VAL A 84 -20.41 12.64 -14.57
C VAL A 84 -19.56 13.77 -13.97
N ARG A 85 -18.23 13.62 -14.02
CA ARG A 85 -17.23 14.59 -13.57
C ARG A 85 -17.33 14.94 -12.08
N VAL A 86 -17.83 14.02 -11.27
CA VAL A 86 -17.92 14.13 -9.82
C VAL A 86 -16.61 13.63 -9.20
N MET A 87 -16.09 14.35 -8.20
CA MET A 87 -14.87 14.00 -7.49
C MET A 87 -15.13 12.86 -6.51
N SER A 88 -14.27 11.84 -6.47
CA SER A 88 -14.31 10.80 -5.46
C SER A 88 -13.28 11.07 -4.37
N VAL A 89 -13.72 11.04 -3.10
CA VAL A 89 -12.92 11.22 -1.91
C VAL A 89 -12.92 9.92 -1.12
N PRO A 90 -11.85 9.13 -1.18
CA PRO A 90 -11.76 7.86 -0.49
C PRO A 90 -11.41 8.02 0.98
N PHE A 91 -12.09 7.25 1.86
CA PHE A 91 -11.81 7.16 3.29
C PHE A 91 -11.36 5.76 3.66
N TYR A 92 -10.34 5.67 4.51
CA TYR A 92 -9.97 4.37 5.07
C TYR A 92 -11.12 3.79 5.88
N ALA A 93 -11.44 2.52 5.68
CA ALA A 93 -12.51 1.83 6.39
C ALA A 93 -12.38 1.89 7.92
N THR A 94 -11.16 2.11 8.41
CA THR A 94 -10.81 2.25 9.83
C THR A 94 -10.80 3.69 10.34
N SER A 95 -11.16 4.68 9.52
CA SER A 95 -11.15 6.10 9.92
C SER A 95 -12.10 6.35 11.11
N SER A 96 -11.67 7.24 12.01
CA SER A 96 -12.49 7.67 13.15
C SER A 96 -13.59 8.62 12.72
N GLU A 97 -14.62 8.79 13.57
CA GLU A 97 -15.71 9.75 13.33
C GLU A 97 -15.20 11.17 13.12
N GLN A 98 -14.23 11.59 13.91
CA GLN A 98 -13.62 12.93 13.78
C GLN A 98 -12.93 13.11 12.43
N GLN A 99 -12.21 12.07 11.96
CA GLN A 99 -11.54 12.10 10.67
C GLN A 99 -12.53 12.21 9.51
N ILE A 100 -13.57 11.37 9.50
CA ILE A 100 -14.57 11.38 8.42
C ILE A 100 -15.40 12.67 8.44
N GLN A 101 -15.80 13.17 9.61
CA GLN A 101 -16.49 14.45 9.76
C GLN A 101 -15.65 15.61 9.20
N TYR A 102 -14.37 15.66 9.55
CA TYR A 102 -13.43 16.65 9.03
C TYR A 102 -13.36 16.61 7.50
N MET A 103 -13.13 15.42 6.92
CA MET A 103 -13.00 15.26 5.46
C MET A 103 -14.30 15.58 4.71
N ILE A 104 -15.46 15.20 5.26
CA ILE A 104 -16.77 15.54 4.68
C ILE A 104 -16.96 17.05 4.61
N ASN A 105 -16.68 17.74 5.72
CA ASN A 105 -16.87 19.19 5.80
C ASN A 105 -15.82 19.96 4.96
N ASP A 106 -14.57 19.51 4.91
CA ASP A 106 -13.50 20.13 4.14
C ASP A 106 -13.74 20.01 2.62
N ALA A 107 -14.05 18.79 2.14
CA ALA A 107 -14.34 18.51 0.74
C ALA A 107 -15.77 18.83 0.32
N GLN A 108 -16.66 19.23 1.25
CA GLN A 108 -18.08 19.49 0.99
C GLN A 108 -18.81 18.32 0.33
N ILE A 109 -18.64 17.13 0.92
CA ILE A 109 -19.19 15.88 0.39
C ILE A 109 -20.70 15.88 0.51
N ARG A 110 -21.38 15.57 -0.60
CA ARG A 110 -22.85 15.51 -0.67
C ARG A 110 -23.39 14.09 -0.47
N PHE A 111 -22.72 13.09 -1.00
CA PHE A 111 -23.15 11.69 -0.92
C PHE A 111 -22.02 10.85 -0.35
N LEU A 112 -22.30 10.09 0.72
CA LEU A 112 -21.34 9.20 1.35
C LEU A 112 -21.73 7.75 1.12
N PHE A 113 -20.87 7.00 0.44
CA PHE A 113 -21.01 5.57 0.22
C PHE A 113 -20.27 4.83 1.34
N VAL A 114 -20.95 3.92 2.04
CA VAL A 114 -20.39 3.21 3.20
C VAL A 114 -20.45 1.69 3.00
N GLY A 115 -19.46 0.98 3.54
CA GLY A 115 -19.33 -0.47 3.41
C GLY A 115 -20.26 -1.24 4.34
N GLU A 116 -19.78 -1.52 5.53
CA GLU A 116 -20.37 -2.41 6.53
C GLU A 116 -21.05 -1.62 7.66
N GLN A 117 -21.59 -2.35 8.66
CA GLN A 117 -22.34 -1.76 9.78
C GLN A 117 -21.54 -0.69 10.53
N GLU A 118 -20.26 -0.94 10.78
CA GLU A 118 -19.41 0.00 11.53
C GLU A 118 -19.29 1.35 10.81
N GLN A 119 -19.07 1.32 9.48
CA GLN A 119 -18.97 2.54 8.69
C GLN A 119 -20.30 3.27 8.61
N TYR A 120 -21.43 2.54 8.47
CA TYR A 120 -22.76 3.13 8.50
C TYR A 120 -23.04 3.80 9.86
N ASP A 121 -22.77 3.11 10.96
CA ASP A 121 -23.04 3.63 12.31
C ASP A 121 -22.24 4.92 12.59
N LYS A 122 -20.96 4.96 12.19
CA LYS A 122 -20.14 6.18 12.28
C LYS A 122 -20.71 7.31 11.42
N ALA A 123 -21.06 7.02 10.17
CA ALA A 123 -21.62 7.99 9.24
C ALA A 123 -22.96 8.55 9.75
N HIS A 124 -23.84 7.68 10.26
CA HIS A 124 -25.14 8.07 10.81
C HIS A 124 -24.99 9.00 12.03
N ARG A 125 -24.06 8.69 12.96
CA ARG A 125 -23.82 9.53 14.14
C ARG A 125 -23.33 10.93 13.80
N ILE A 126 -22.49 11.07 12.77
CA ILE A 126 -21.94 12.38 12.39
C ILE A 126 -22.81 13.12 11.36
N PHE A 127 -23.83 12.48 10.78
CA PHE A 127 -24.68 13.07 9.74
C PHE A 127 -25.21 14.47 10.12
N PRO A 128 -25.73 14.68 11.36
CA PRO A 128 -26.22 16.02 11.76
C PRO A 128 -25.13 17.09 11.86
N LEU A 129 -23.86 16.69 11.90
CA LEU A 129 -22.69 17.58 12.01
C LEU A 129 -22.04 17.88 10.64
N CYS A 130 -22.59 17.31 9.56
CA CYS A 130 -22.08 17.42 8.21
C CYS A 130 -23.11 18.11 7.30
N HIS A 131 -23.08 19.44 7.26
CA HIS A 131 -24.13 20.23 6.58
C HIS A 131 -24.22 20.02 5.07
N SER A 132 -23.15 19.60 4.41
CA SER A 132 -23.14 19.29 2.97
C SER A 132 -23.68 17.90 2.65
N LEU A 133 -23.75 16.99 3.65
CA LEU A 133 -24.11 15.60 3.44
C LEU A 133 -25.63 15.43 3.30
N GLU A 134 -26.06 14.93 2.14
CA GLU A 134 -27.48 14.77 1.79
C GLU A 134 -27.95 13.32 1.85
N ARG A 135 -27.06 12.36 1.54
CA ARG A 135 -27.40 10.91 1.51
C ARG A 135 -26.25 10.05 2.00
N ILE A 136 -26.63 8.92 2.63
CA ILE A 136 -25.74 7.79 2.93
C ILE A 136 -26.18 6.61 2.06
N ILE A 137 -25.27 6.05 1.25
CA ILE A 137 -25.53 4.89 0.39
C ILE A 137 -24.76 3.69 0.94
N VAL A 138 -25.45 2.61 1.28
CA VAL A 138 -24.90 1.45 2.00
C VAL A 138 -24.63 0.31 1.02
N PHE A 139 -23.40 -0.16 0.95
CA PHE A 139 -22.98 -1.23 0.03
C PHE A 139 -23.47 -2.61 0.48
N ASP A 140 -23.27 -2.94 1.76
CA ASP A 140 -23.62 -4.25 2.30
C ASP A 140 -25.11 -4.30 2.63
N ARG A 141 -25.83 -5.22 1.97
CA ARG A 141 -27.27 -5.42 2.19
C ARG A 141 -27.62 -5.96 3.58
N SER A 142 -26.66 -6.52 4.30
CA SER A 142 -26.84 -7.04 5.66
C SER A 142 -26.85 -5.95 6.73
N VAL A 143 -26.38 -4.75 6.41
CA VAL A 143 -26.40 -3.57 7.30
C VAL A 143 -27.83 -3.21 7.68
N ARG A 144 -28.06 -2.98 8.95
CA ARG A 144 -29.35 -2.52 9.46
C ARG A 144 -29.41 -0.99 9.43
N ILE A 145 -30.08 -0.48 8.42
CA ILE A 145 -30.36 0.96 8.32
C ILE A 145 -31.40 1.32 9.38
N SER A 146 -31.16 2.40 10.13
CA SER A 146 -32.11 2.91 11.11
C SER A 146 -33.43 3.31 10.44
N SER A 147 -34.58 2.90 11.02
CA SER A 147 -35.91 3.31 10.53
C SER A 147 -36.15 4.82 10.60
N HIS A 148 -35.34 5.55 11.36
CA HIS A 148 -35.39 7.00 11.52
C HIS A 148 -34.36 7.74 10.65
N ASP A 149 -33.71 7.03 9.69
CA ASP A 149 -32.74 7.60 8.78
C ASP A 149 -33.29 7.69 7.34
N PRO A 150 -34.06 8.74 7.01
CA PRO A 150 -34.62 8.89 5.67
C PRO A 150 -33.55 9.27 4.64
N ALA A 151 -32.34 9.60 5.07
CA ALA A 151 -31.22 9.94 4.20
C ALA A 151 -30.46 8.72 3.69
N ALA A 152 -30.61 7.56 4.36
CA ALA A 152 -29.91 6.33 3.99
C ALA A 152 -30.69 5.45 3.01
N LEU A 153 -29.99 4.86 2.06
CA LEU A 153 -30.53 3.86 1.12
C LEU A 153 -29.45 2.81 0.79
N TYR A 154 -29.90 1.62 0.37
CA TYR A 154 -28.96 0.60 -0.08
C TYR A 154 -28.46 0.87 -1.49
N PHE A 155 -27.27 0.37 -1.80
CA PHE A 155 -26.63 0.55 -3.11
C PHE A 155 -27.46 0.02 -4.28
N ASP A 156 -28.15 -1.11 -4.11
CA ASP A 156 -29.05 -1.63 -5.13
C ASP A 156 -30.22 -0.67 -5.40
N ASP A 157 -30.74 -0.01 -4.36
CA ASP A 157 -31.82 0.95 -4.51
C ASP A 157 -31.29 2.26 -5.14
N PHE A 158 -30.05 2.66 -4.81
CA PHE A 158 -29.37 3.75 -5.53
C PHE A 158 -29.22 3.43 -7.03
N LEU A 159 -28.75 2.23 -7.40
CA LEU A 159 -28.61 1.85 -8.83
C LEU A 159 -29.96 1.86 -9.57
N LYS A 160 -31.07 1.48 -8.89
CA LYS A 160 -32.43 1.56 -9.48
C LYS A 160 -32.80 2.99 -9.93
N LEU A 161 -32.28 4.02 -9.27
CA LEU A 161 -32.51 5.41 -9.69
C LEU A 161 -31.92 5.69 -11.08
N GLY A 162 -30.89 4.96 -11.46
CA GLY A 162 -30.25 5.07 -12.78
C GLY A 162 -30.65 3.97 -13.75
N GLN A 163 -31.45 3.00 -13.33
CA GLN A 163 -31.87 1.88 -14.17
C GLN A 163 -32.71 2.40 -15.35
N GLY A 164 -32.52 1.81 -16.53
CA GLY A 164 -33.13 2.30 -17.76
C GLY A 164 -32.47 3.57 -18.32
N LEU A 165 -31.42 4.06 -17.67
CA LEU A 165 -30.57 5.16 -18.10
C LEU A 165 -31.36 6.44 -18.44
N PRO A 166 -32.19 6.98 -17.51
CA PRO A 166 -33.12 8.08 -17.77
C PRO A 166 -32.43 9.39 -18.16
N ARG A 167 -31.13 9.57 -17.82
CA ARG A 167 -30.33 10.78 -18.12
C ARG A 167 -29.10 10.49 -18.97
N GLN A 168 -29.11 9.41 -19.75
CA GLN A 168 -27.93 8.94 -20.50
C GLN A 168 -27.37 10.00 -21.46
N THR A 169 -28.24 10.76 -22.15
CA THR A 169 -27.81 11.86 -23.05
C THR A 169 -27.02 12.93 -22.30
N GLU A 170 -27.42 13.25 -21.07
CA GLU A 170 -26.70 14.21 -20.21
C GLU A 170 -25.36 13.63 -19.72
N VAL A 171 -25.33 12.35 -19.29
CA VAL A 171 -24.09 11.64 -18.96
C VAL A 171 -23.12 11.71 -20.13
N GLU A 172 -23.58 11.43 -21.36
CA GLU A 172 -22.76 11.51 -22.56
C GLU A 172 -22.24 12.90 -22.87
N ALA A 173 -23.03 13.92 -22.61
CA ALA A 173 -22.58 15.31 -22.74
C ALA A 173 -21.50 15.66 -21.70
N LEU A 174 -21.64 15.18 -20.46
CA LEU A 174 -20.71 15.47 -19.37
C LEU A 174 -19.35 14.83 -19.60
N TYR A 175 -19.27 13.54 -19.96
CA TYR A 175 -17.95 12.94 -20.18
C TYR A 175 -17.27 13.45 -21.47
N LYS A 176 -18.03 13.90 -22.48
CA LYS A 176 -17.45 14.61 -23.64
C LYS A 176 -16.86 15.97 -23.28
N GLN A 177 -17.38 16.62 -22.23
CA GLN A 177 -16.88 17.90 -21.71
C GLN A 177 -15.79 17.72 -20.66
N ALA A 178 -15.55 16.50 -20.18
CA ALA A 178 -14.51 16.24 -19.19
C ALA A 178 -13.15 16.62 -19.75
N ASN A 179 -12.36 17.33 -18.96
CA ASN A 179 -11.04 17.80 -19.36
C ASN A 179 -9.96 17.31 -18.38
N LYS A 180 -8.71 17.44 -18.79
CA LYS A 180 -7.56 16.97 -17.99
C LYS A 180 -7.37 17.75 -16.69
N GLU A 181 -7.95 18.93 -16.57
CA GLU A 181 -7.85 19.82 -15.42
C GLU A 181 -8.90 19.53 -14.34
N ASP A 182 -9.98 18.81 -14.69
CA ASP A 182 -11.00 18.41 -13.73
C ASP A 182 -10.38 17.56 -12.63
N ILE A 183 -10.77 17.84 -11.38
CA ILE A 183 -10.34 17.04 -10.23
C ILE A 183 -11.06 15.68 -10.29
N CYS A 184 -10.28 14.62 -10.25
CA CYS A 184 -10.76 13.25 -10.22
C CYS A 184 -10.91 12.76 -8.77
N ASN A 185 -9.86 12.97 -7.98
CA ASN A 185 -9.82 12.55 -6.58
C ASN A 185 -9.23 13.64 -5.66
N ILE A 186 -9.69 13.63 -4.41
CA ILE A 186 -8.99 14.28 -3.30
C ILE A 186 -8.62 13.19 -2.30
N LEU A 187 -7.33 12.88 -2.16
CA LEU A 187 -6.84 11.86 -1.23
C LEU A 187 -6.24 12.53 0.01
N TYR A 188 -6.87 12.27 1.16
CA TYR A 188 -6.40 12.81 2.42
C TYR A 188 -5.22 12.00 2.98
N THR A 189 -4.09 12.69 3.19
CA THR A 189 -2.89 12.11 3.80
C THR A 189 -2.76 12.59 5.24
N SER A 190 -2.41 11.68 6.15
CA SER A 190 -2.09 12.04 7.52
C SER A 190 -0.74 12.76 7.56
N GLY A 191 -0.76 14.08 7.62
CA GLY A 191 0.45 14.87 7.88
C GLY A 191 1.09 14.48 9.22
N THR A 192 2.41 14.47 9.29
CA THR A 192 3.16 14.19 10.53
C THR A 192 2.95 15.25 11.61
N THR A 193 2.36 16.41 11.28
CA THR A 193 2.34 17.61 12.13
C THR A 193 0.96 18.25 12.34
N GLY A 194 -0.16 17.61 11.93
CA GLY A 194 -1.46 18.27 12.07
C GLY A 194 -2.63 17.59 11.35
N GLU A 195 -3.63 18.36 11.01
CA GLU A 195 -4.81 17.90 10.27
C GLU A 195 -4.43 17.29 8.91
N SER A 196 -5.18 16.28 8.50
CA SER A 196 -4.98 15.62 7.19
C SER A 196 -5.16 16.63 6.05
N LYS A 197 -4.31 16.55 5.03
CA LYS A 197 -4.35 17.40 3.85
C LYS A 197 -4.88 16.61 2.66
N GLY A 198 -5.85 17.17 1.94
CA GLY A 198 -6.40 16.55 0.73
C GLY A 198 -5.51 16.83 -0.49
N VAL A 199 -4.83 15.81 -0.98
CA VAL A 199 -4.01 15.89 -2.21
C VAL A 199 -4.94 15.93 -3.41
N VAL A 200 -4.81 16.95 -4.24
CA VAL A 200 -5.62 17.12 -5.46
C VAL A 200 -5.02 16.31 -6.61
N LEU A 201 -5.82 15.42 -7.19
CA LEU A 201 -5.43 14.60 -8.34
C LEU A 201 -6.42 14.80 -9.49
N THR A 202 -5.90 15.15 -10.66
CA THR A 202 -6.71 15.45 -11.86
C THR A 202 -6.72 14.27 -12.83
N TYR A 203 -7.68 14.28 -13.77
CA TYR A 203 -7.71 13.27 -14.85
C TYR A 203 -6.43 13.28 -15.70
N GLY A 204 -5.84 14.47 -15.93
CA GLY A 204 -4.60 14.59 -16.70
C GLY A 204 -3.41 13.93 -16.01
N GLN A 205 -3.35 13.99 -14.68
CA GLN A 205 -2.33 13.32 -13.89
C GLN A 205 -2.49 11.80 -13.95
N TYR A 206 -3.73 11.28 -13.86
CA TYR A 206 -4.00 9.85 -14.04
C TYR A 206 -3.62 9.37 -15.43
N ASP A 207 -3.98 10.10 -16.49
CA ASP A 207 -3.59 9.75 -17.88
C ASP A 207 -2.06 9.65 -18.03
N ALA A 208 -1.32 10.64 -17.50
CA ALA A 208 0.13 10.64 -17.51
C ALA A 208 0.73 9.47 -16.71
N ALA A 209 0.17 9.18 -15.53
CA ALA A 209 0.65 8.10 -14.67
C ALA A 209 0.40 6.73 -15.29
N LEU A 210 -0.78 6.48 -15.87
CA LEU A 210 -1.10 5.21 -16.54
C LEU A 210 -0.14 4.96 -17.72
N ILE A 211 0.17 6.01 -18.51
CA ILE A 211 1.13 5.90 -19.64
C ILE A 211 2.54 5.59 -19.13
N ALA A 212 3.01 6.32 -18.11
CA ALA A 212 4.38 6.18 -17.61
C ALA A 212 4.60 4.84 -16.88
N ASN A 213 3.59 4.38 -16.13
CA ASN A 213 3.68 3.12 -15.40
C ASN A 213 3.58 1.90 -16.32
N ASP A 214 2.76 1.93 -17.38
CA ASP A 214 2.71 0.83 -18.36
C ASP A 214 4.06 0.64 -19.09
N GLU A 215 4.75 1.73 -19.39
CA GLU A 215 6.09 1.66 -19.97
C GLU A 215 7.13 1.08 -19.00
N ALA A 216 6.98 1.36 -17.70
CA ALA A 216 7.92 0.94 -16.66
C ALA A 216 7.62 -0.48 -16.14
N VAL A 217 6.34 -0.82 -15.99
CA VAL A 217 5.84 -2.06 -15.37
C VAL A 217 4.78 -2.67 -16.31
N PRO A 218 5.19 -3.34 -17.40
CA PRO A 218 4.29 -3.80 -18.44
C PRO A 218 3.35 -4.90 -17.93
N ILE A 219 2.06 -4.58 -17.84
CA ILE A 219 0.97 -5.47 -17.50
C ILE A 219 0.36 -6.04 -18.78
N ARG A 220 -0.14 -7.26 -18.71
CA ARG A 220 -0.73 -7.97 -19.83
C ARG A 220 -2.22 -8.18 -19.60
N ASP A 221 -2.97 -8.21 -20.68
CA ASP A 221 -4.41 -8.45 -20.66
C ASP A 221 -4.81 -9.85 -20.11
N LYS A 222 -3.87 -10.79 -20.06
CA LYS A 222 -4.02 -12.12 -19.45
C LYS A 222 -3.61 -12.18 -17.98
N ASP A 223 -3.07 -11.09 -17.42
CA ASP A 223 -2.69 -11.06 -16.03
C ASP A 223 -3.93 -11.08 -15.13
N ARG A 224 -3.75 -11.71 -13.97
CA ARG A 224 -4.72 -11.78 -12.88
C ARG A 224 -4.11 -11.09 -11.70
N THR A 225 -4.57 -9.89 -11.40
CA THR A 225 -4.07 -9.12 -10.25
C THR A 225 -4.98 -9.29 -9.04
N ILE A 226 -4.41 -9.44 -7.85
CA ILE A 226 -5.20 -9.41 -6.61
C ILE A 226 -5.06 -8.05 -5.94
N GLN A 227 -6.20 -7.41 -5.72
CA GLN A 227 -6.33 -6.14 -5.01
C GLN A 227 -6.54 -6.43 -3.52
N PHE A 228 -5.52 -6.19 -2.68
CA PHE A 228 -5.63 -6.43 -1.24
C PHE A 228 -5.20 -5.23 -0.38
N LEU A 229 -4.31 -4.38 -0.87
CA LEU A 229 -4.06 -3.10 -0.20
C LEU A 229 -5.31 -2.22 -0.33
N PRO A 230 -5.57 -1.30 0.61
CA PRO A 230 -6.73 -0.44 0.52
C PRO A 230 -6.73 0.38 -0.79
N VAL A 231 -7.79 0.28 -1.60
CA VAL A 231 -7.97 1.11 -2.79
C VAL A 231 -8.14 2.60 -2.46
N THR A 232 -8.35 2.91 -1.19
CA THR A 232 -8.25 4.25 -0.62
C THR A 232 -6.85 4.84 -0.78
N HIS A 233 -5.81 3.99 -0.73
CA HIS A 233 -4.42 4.42 -0.91
C HIS A 233 -4.07 4.51 -2.39
N ILE A 234 -3.33 5.57 -2.77
CA ILE A 234 -3.00 5.86 -4.18
C ILE A 234 -2.26 4.70 -4.87
N PHE A 235 -1.43 3.95 -4.15
CA PHE A 235 -0.65 2.86 -4.73
C PHE A 235 -1.56 1.74 -5.25
N GLU A 236 -2.52 1.24 -4.43
CA GLU A 236 -3.47 0.23 -4.88
C GLU A 236 -4.43 0.78 -5.94
N ARG A 237 -4.92 2.00 -5.73
CA ARG A 237 -5.81 2.68 -6.70
C ARG A 237 -5.16 2.82 -8.06
N GLY A 238 -3.95 3.35 -8.12
CA GLY A 238 -3.18 3.52 -9.36
C GLY A 238 -2.87 2.19 -10.04
N TRP A 239 -2.49 1.18 -9.25
CA TRP A 239 -2.23 -0.16 -9.73
C TRP A 239 -3.50 -0.82 -10.30
N SER A 240 -4.62 -0.79 -9.58
CA SER A 240 -5.89 -1.34 -10.04
C SER A 240 -6.38 -0.67 -11.32
N TYR A 241 -6.23 0.66 -11.44
CA TYR A 241 -6.62 1.38 -12.65
C TYR A 241 -5.70 1.07 -13.83
N LEU A 242 -4.40 0.91 -13.60
CA LEU A 242 -3.47 0.45 -14.62
C LEU A 242 -3.86 -0.96 -15.12
N CYS A 243 -4.04 -1.91 -14.21
CA CYS A 243 -4.45 -3.27 -14.56
C CYS A 243 -5.78 -3.30 -15.32
N PHE A 244 -6.76 -2.53 -14.89
CA PHE A 244 -8.03 -2.40 -15.57
C PHE A 244 -7.88 -1.80 -16.98
N SER A 245 -7.02 -0.77 -17.13
CA SER A 245 -6.76 -0.13 -18.42
C SER A 245 -6.08 -1.07 -19.43
N GLU A 246 -5.29 -2.02 -18.94
CA GLU A 246 -4.64 -3.04 -19.78
C GLU A 246 -5.52 -4.27 -20.07
N GLY A 247 -6.70 -4.34 -19.45
CA GLY A 247 -7.61 -5.45 -19.65
C GLY A 247 -7.31 -6.67 -18.79
N SER A 248 -6.55 -6.52 -17.71
CA SER A 248 -6.27 -7.58 -16.75
C SER A 248 -7.51 -7.94 -15.95
N HIS A 249 -7.55 -9.19 -15.47
CA HIS A 249 -8.57 -9.65 -14.53
C HIS A 249 -8.21 -9.23 -13.09
N ILE A 250 -9.11 -8.54 -12.41
CA ILE A 250 -8.91 -8.05 -11.04
C ILE A 250 -9.66 -8.93 -10.04
N ILE A 251 -8.94 -9.46 -9.07
CA ILE A 251 -9.49 -10.24 -7.96
C ILE A 251 -9.54 -9.30 -6.76
N ILE A 252 -10.73 -9.05 -6.23
CA ILE A 252 -10.93 -8.15 -5.10
C ILE A 252 -10.92 -8.95 -3.80
N ASN A 253 -9.93 -8.69 -2.96
CA ASN A 253 -9.85 -9.24 -1.61
C ASN A 253 -10.36 -8.21 -0.62
N THR A 254 -11.54 -8.46 -0.05
CA THR A 254 -12.22 -7.52 0.85
C THR A 254 -11.59 -7.52 2.24
N ASP A 255 -11.27 -8.70 2.79
CA ASP A 255 -10.62 -8.84 4.10
C ASP A 255 -9.10 -9.06 3.93
N PRO A 256 -8.26 -8.11 4.37
CA PRO A 256 -6.80 -8.27 4.32
C PRO A 256 -6.26 -9.50 5.06
N HIS A 257 -6.97 -10.01 6.06
CA HIS A 257 -6.58 -11.21 6.80
C HIS A 257 -6.71 -12.49 5.98
N GLU A 258 -7.59 -12.51 4.97
CA GLU A 258 -7.81 -13.66 4.08
C GLU A 258 -6.82 -13.71 2.90
N ILE A 259 -5.88 -12.76 2.77
CA ILE A 259 -5.02 -12.65 1.56
C ILE A 259 -4.32 -13.95 1.20
N GLN A 260 -3.79 -14.71 2.18
CA GLN A 260 -3.09 -15.97 1.91
C GLN A 260 -4.03 -17.03 1.33
N GLN A 261 -5.25 -17.12 1.83
CA GLN A 261 -6.27 -18.02 1.33
C GLN A 261 -6.70 -17.60 -0.07
N SER A 262 -7.02 -16.32 -0.26
CA SER A 262 -7.42 -15.76 -1.55
C SER A 262 -6.37 -15.99 -2.63
N MET A 263 -5.08 -15.83 -2.33
CA MET A 263 -3.98 -16.12 -3.26
C MET A 263 -3.92 -17.60 -3.66
N ARG A 264 -4.12 -18.52 -2.70
CA ARG A 264 -4.12 -19.97 -2.96
C ARG A 264 -5.35 -20.42 -3.77
N GLU A 265 -6.48 -19.74 -3.61
CA GLU A 265 -7.73 -20.04 -4.32
C GLU A 265 -7.72 -19.47 -5.75
N THR A 266 -7.10 -18.31 -5.94
CA THR A 266 -7.21 -17.54 -7.18
C THR A 266 -5.95 -17.54 -8.05
N HIS A 267 -4.80 -17.93 -7.50
CA HIS A 267 -3.51 -18.04 -8.21
C HIS A 267 -3.17 -16.78 -9.03
N PRO A 268 -3.02 -15.60 -8.40
CA PRO A 268 -2.75 -14.36 -9.13
C PRO A 268 -1.39 -14.39 -9.81
N THR A 269 -1.26 -13.68 -10.92
CA THR A 269 0.01 -13.47 -11.62
C THR A 269 0.71 -12.18 -11.21
N SER A 270 -0.03 -11.25 -10.62
CA SER A 270 0.47 -9.94 -10.21
C SER A 270 -0.26 -9.40 -8.98
N MET A 271 0.37 -8.48 -8.28
CA MET A 271 -0.18 -7.83 -7.09
C MET A 271 0.68 -6.63 -6.72
N SER A 272 0.08 -5.49 -6.39
CA SER A 272 0.78 -4.44 -5.63
C SER A 272 0.99 -4.91 -4.20
N SER A 273 2.13 -4.62 -3.61
CA SER A 273 2.49 -5.13 -2.29
C SER A 273 3.32 -4.14 -1.48
N VAL A 274 3.41 -4.40 -0.18
CA VAL A 274 4.25 -3.64 0.75
C VAL A 274 5.35 -4.53 1.30
N PRO A 275 6.50 -3.98 1.75
CA PRO A 275 7.61 -4.76 2.28
C PRO A 275 7.21 -5.74 3.38
N ARG A 276 6.30 -5.34 4.26
CA ARG A 276 5.81 -6.17 5.37
C ARG A 276 5.19 -7.50 4.92
N PHE A 277 4.53 -7.53 3.76
CA PHE A 277 4.01 -8.76 3.18
C PHE A 277 5.15 -9.75 2.88
N TRP A 278 6.22 -9.27 2.24
CA TRP A 278 7.36 -10.09 1.86
C TRP A 278 8.22 -10.51 3.04
N GLU A 279 8.33 -9.67 4.07
CA GLU A 279 8.98 -10.01 5.34
C GLU A 279 8.28 -11.21 6.00
N LYS A 280 6.93 -11.18 6.08
CA LYS A 280 6.15 -12.31 6.62
C LYS A 280 6.29 -13.58 5.77
N VAL A 281 6.32 -13.44 4.45
CA VAL A 281 6.60 -14.57 3.53
C VAL A 281 7.99 -15.15 3.79
N TYR A 282 9.00 -14.28 3.86
CA TYR A 282 10.38 -14.67 4.15
C TYR A 282 10.50 -15.41 5.49
N GLN A 283 9.97 -14.83 6.55
CA GLN A 283 9.96 -15.42 7.90
C GLN A 283 9.28 -16.81 7.92
N ALA A 284 8.11 -16.94 7.30
CA ALA A 284 7.36 -18.19 7.26
C ALA A 284 8.11 -19.29 6.49
N VAL A 285 8.74 -18.96 5.38
CA VAL A 285 9.56 -19.92 4.60
C VAL A 285 10.80 -20.32 5.39
N LYS A 286 11.50 -19.37 5.99
CA LYS A 286 12.70 -19.61 6.81
C LYS A 286 12.40 -20.52 8.01
N ASP A 287 11.34 -20.23 8.76
CA ASP A 287 10.92 -21.06 9.90
C ASP A 287 10.61 -22.50 9.46
N LYS A 288 9.91 -22.68 8.34
CA LYS A 288 9.61 -24.00 7.81
C LYS A 288 10.89 -24.77 7.42
N ILE A 289 11.86 -24.09 6.83
CA ILE A 289 13.14 -24.72 6.47
C ILE A 289 13.97 -25.04 7.70
N ASP A 290 14.03 -24.15 8.69
CA ASP A 290 14.77 -24.39 9.94
C ASP A 290 14.25 -25.61 10.70
N ARG A 291 12.96 -25.93 10.58
CA ARG A 291 12.32 -27.14 11.15
C ARG A 291 12.47 -28.40 10.28
N SER A 292 13.03 -28.28 9.09
CA SER A 292 13.20 -29.41 8.16
C SER A 292 14.50 -30.21 8.46
N SER A 293 14.68 -31.38 7.83
CA SER A 293 15.89 -32.17 8.00
C SER A 293 17.13 -31.43 7.47
N PRO A 294 18.34 -31.71 8.02
CA PRO A 294 19.58 -31.08 7.55
C PRO A 294 19.84 -31.23 6.05
N MET A 295 19.41 -32.35 5.46
CA MET A 295 19.51 -32.57 4.01
C MET A 295 18.59 -31.65 3.23
N GLN A 296 17.35 -31.46 3.68
CA GLN A 296 16.39 -30.52 3.06
C GLN A 296 16.87 -29.08 3.20
N GLN A 297 17.41 -28.67 4.34
CA GLN A 297 18.02 -27.37 4.55
C GLN A 297 19.19 -27.12 3.58
N LYS A 298 20.06 -28.11 3.39
CA LYS A 298 21.20 -28.01 2.46
C LYS A 298 20.71 -27.86 1.01
N LEU A 299 19.72 -28.67 0.63
CA LEU A 299 19.14 -28.63 -0.72
C LEU A 299 18.44 -27.29 -0.99
N PHE A 300 17.70 -26.77 -0.02
CA PHE A 300 17.03 -25.47 -0.15
C PHE A 300 18.04 -24.32 -0.27
N ARG A 301 19.09 -24.32 0.57
CA ARG A 301 20.16 -23.31 0.46
C ARG A 301 20.86 -23.35 -0.90
N HIS A 302 21.09 -24.55 -1.44
CA HIS A 302 21.65 -24.71 -2.78
C HIS A 302 20.70 -24.16 -3.86
N ALA A 303 19.38 -24.47 -3.76
CA ALA A 303 18.39 -23.95 -4.70
C ALA A 303 18.29 -22.41 -4.67
N LEU A 304 18.33 -21.79 -3.49
CA LEU A 304 18.38 -20.34 -3.35
C LEU A 304 19.64 -19.73 -3.97
N GLU A 305 20.81 -20.36 -3.77
CA GLU A 305 22.06 -19.87 -4.35
C GLU A 305 22.05 -19.96 -5.89
N VAL A 306 21.53 -21.05 -6.45
CA VAL A 306 21.32 -21.17 -7.90
C VAL A 306 20.35 -20.12 -8.42
N GLY A 307 19.22 -19.90 -7.68
CA GLY A 307 18.25 -18.87 -7.98
C GLY A 307 18.84 -17.46 -7.93
N ARG A 308 19.66 -17.17 -6.92
CA ARG A 308 20.40 -15.90 -6.79
C ARG A 308 21.31 -15.65 -7.99
N ARG A 309 22.16 -16.63 -8.32
CA ARG A 309 23.08 -16.53 -9.47
C ARG A 309 22.34 -16.31 -10.79
N TYR A 310 21.21 -17.00 -10.99
CA TYR A 310 20.41 -16.89 -12.21
C TYR A 310 19.65 -15.57 -12.29
N ASN A 311 18.86 -15.23 -11.25
CA ASN A 311 17.96 -14.08 -11.28
C ASN A 311 18.67 -12.77 -10.92
N ILE A 312 19.59 -12.76 -9.94
CA ILE A 312 20.25 -11.54 -9.47
C ILE A 312 21.56 -11.28 -10.21
N ASP A 313 22.52 -12.25 -10.26
CA ASP A 313 23.82 -11.97 -10.84
C ASP A 313 23.81 -11.94 -12.38
N CYS A 314 22.79 -12.59 -13.01
CA CYS A 314 22.66 -12.59 -14.46
C CYS A 314 21.47 -11.75 -14.93
N LYS A 315 20.24 -12.20 -14.66
CA LYS A 315 19.03 -11.59 -15.26
C LYS A 315 18.86 -10.12 -14.88
N SER A 316 18.95 -9.80 -13.59
CA SER A 316 18.81 -8.40 -13.13
C SER A 316 19.93 -7.49 -13.58
N GLN A 317 21.07 -8.05 -14.01
CA GLN A 317 22.21 -7.30 -14.56
C GLN A 317 22.21 -7.26 -16.10
N GLY A 318 21.11 -7.71 -16.73
CA GLY A 318 21.01 -7.79 -18.19
C GLY A 318 21.97 -8.81 -18.83
N ARG A 319 22.55 -9.72 -18.03
CA ARG A 319 23.50 -10.73 -18.51
C ARG A 319 22.79 -12.04 -18.82
N ARG A 320 23.22 -12.73 -19.88
CA ARG A 320 22.73 -14.08 -20.17
C ARG A 320 23.40 -15.10 -19.25
N PRO A 321 22.64 -15.98 -18.57
CA PRO A 321 23.22 -17.07 -17.78
C PRO A 321 23.93 -18.07 -18.70
N SER A 322 24.95 -18.76 -18.17
CA SER A 322 25.56 -19.87 -18.90
C SER A 322 24.56 -21.02 -19.12
N PRO A 323 24.68 -21.82 -20.18
CA PRO A 323 23.79 -22.97 -20.41
C PRO A 323 23.72 -23.93 -19.21
N ILE A 324 24.84 -24.14 -18.53
CA ILE A 324 24.93 -25.00 -17.32
C ILE A 324 24.10 -24.39 -16.19
N LEU A 325 24.27 -23.10 -15.89
CA LEU A 325 23.48 -22.42 -14.87
C LEU A 325 21.99 -22.40 -15.20
N ALA A 326 21.64 -22.20 -16.47
CA ALA A 326 20.24 -22.22 -16.91
C ALA A 326 19.59 -23.60 -16.72
N MET A 327 20.34 -24.68 -16.97
CA MET A 327 19.85 -26.05 -16.75
C MET A 327 19.73 -26.37 -15.26
N GLU A 328 20.74 -25.99 -14.46
CA GLU A 328 20.74 -26.14 -13.01
C GLU A 328 19.57 -25.36 -12.38
N TYR A 329 19.34 -24.10 -12.80
CA TYR A 329 18.20 -23.31 -12.33
C TYR A 329 16.86 -23.97 -12.69
N LYS A 330 16.68 -24.45 -13.93
CA LYS A 330 15.46 -25.14 -14.35
C LYS A 330 15.16 -26.37 -13.48
N LEU A 331 16.21 -27.12 -13.10
CA LEU A 331 16.08 -28.28 -12.20
C LEU A 331 15.69 -27.86 -10.79
N MET A 332 16.41 -26.90 -10.20
CA MET A 332 16.14 -26.40 -8.85
C MET A 332 14.79 -25.69 -8.76
N ASP A 333 14.40 -24.96 -9.81
CA ASP A 333 13.09 -24.35 -9.89
C ASP A 333 11.98 -25.40 -9.84
N LYS A 334 12.06 -26.44 -10.69
CA LYS A 334 11.06 -27.51 -10.74
C LYS A 334 10.95 -28.29 -9.43
N LEU A 335 12.07 -28.56 -8.77
CA LEU A 335 12.12 -29.41 -7.58
C LEU A 335 11.82 -28.66 -6.27
N ILE A 336 12.22 -27.38 -6.16
CA ILE A 336 12.23 -26.65 -4.89
C ILE A 336 11.56 -25.28 -5.02
N LEU A 337 12.06 -24.37 -5.89
CA LEU A 337 11.63 -22.97 -5.86
C LEU A 337 10.17 -22.79 -6.26
N ARG A 338 9.70 -23.54 -7.26
CA ARG A 338 8.29 -23.56 -7.66
C ARG A 338 7.37 -24.07 -6.55
N LEU A 339 7.84 -25.02 -5.71
CA LEU A 339 7.03 -25.51 -4.58
C LEU A 339 6.86 -24.42 -3.51
N VAL A 340 7.90 -23.60 -3.28
CA VAL A 340 7.79 -22.43 -2.40
C VAL A 340 6.75 -21.46 -2.93
N ARG A 341 6.84 -21.07 -4.21
CA ARG A 341 5.87 -20.18 -4.83
C ARG A 341 4.44 -20.75 -4.79
N LYS A 342 4.28 -22.05 -5.04
CA LYS A 342 2.97 -22.72 -4.96
C LYS A 342 2.35 -22.67 -3.57
N GLN A 343 3.15 -22.79 -2.50
CA GLN A 343 2.64 -22.71 -1.12
C GLN A 343 2.11 -21.32 -0.77
N ILE A 344 2.63 -20.29 -1.43
CA ILE A 344 2.17 -18.91 -1.28
C ILE A 344 0.98 -18.62 -2.21
N GLY A 345 0.77 -19.43 -3.27
CA GLY A 345 -0.22 -19.19 -4.33
C GLY A 345 0.33 -18.35 -5.49
N LEU A 346 1.66 -18.28 -5.63
CA LEU A 346 2.35 -17.43 -6.61
C LEU A 346 3.15 -18.23 -7.66
N GLU A 347 2.78 -19.46 -7.95
CA GLU A 347 3.46 -20.29 -8.95
C GLU A 347 3.38 -19.75 -10.39
N ASN A 348 2.40 -18.90 -10.66
CA ASN A 348 2.18 -18.26 -11.96
C ASN A 348 2.68 -16.79 -11.98
N SER A 349 3.60 -16.43 -11.06
CA SER A 349 4.08 -15.07 -10.87
C SER A 349 4.58 -14.42 -12.15
N HIS A 350 4.12 -13.19 -12.42
CA HIS A 350 4.60 -12.33 -13.50
C HIS A 350 5.34 -11.12 -12.94
N ILE A 351 4.66 -10.24 -12.18
CA ILE A 351 5.25 -8.99 -11.68
C ILE A 351 4.57 -8.51 -10.39
N PHE A 352 5.39 -8.07 -9.42
CA PHE A 352 4.93 -7.69 -8.08
C PHE A 352 5.55 -6.34 -7.67
N PRO A 353 4.91 -5.21 -8.03
CA PRO A 353 5.32 -3.90 -7.52
C PRO A 353 5.27 -3.86 -6.00
N THR A 354 6.34 -3.36 -5.40
CA THR A 354 6.51 -3.26 -3.94
C THR A 354 6.98 -1.87 -3.57
N ALA A 355 6.21 -1.16 -2.75
CA ALA A 355 6.49 0.22 -2.37
C ALA A 355 5.87 0.57 -1.00
N GLY A 356 5.99 1.83 -0.57
CA GLY A 356 5.35 2.38 0.62
C GLY A 356 6.19 2.36 1.89
N ALA A 357 7.25 1.55 1.95
CA ALA A 357 8.28 1.54 2.98
C ALA A 357 9.59 0.99 2.39
N THR A 358 10.68 1.09 3.14
CA THR A 358 11.98 0.54 2.75
C THR A 358 11.94 -0.99 2.71
N VAL A 359 12.39 -1.58 1.61
CA VAL A 359 12.54 -3.04 1.45
C VAL A 359 13.90 -3.46 2.01
N SER A 360 13.92 -4.45 2.91
CA SER A 360 15.18 -5.03 3.37
C SER A 360 15.91 -5.71 2.20
N PRO A 361 17.20 -5.41 1.95
CA PRO A 361 17.98 -6.08 0.91
C PRO A 361 18.03 -7.60 1.03
N GLU A 362 17.91 -8.15 2.24
CA GLU A 362 17.87 -9.59 2.48
C GLU A 362 16.57 -10.19 1.95
N VAL A 363 15.43 -9.54 2.24
CA VAL A 363 14.11 -9.95 1.76
C VAL A 363 14.03 -9.84 0.24
N GLU A 364 14.50 -8.74 -0.33
CA GLU A 364 14.56 -8.52 -1.77
C GLU A 364 15.37 -9.61 -2.49
N ARG A 365 16.58 -9.91 -1.99
CA ARG A 365 17.41 -11.03 -2.52
C ARG A 365 16.69 -12.37 -2.43
N PHE A 366 16.03 -12.64 -1.31
CA PHE A 366 15.28 -13.90 -1.14
C PHE A 366 14.15 -14.01 -2.15
N VAL A 367 13.32 -12.98 -2.32
CA VAL A 367 12.17 -12.96 -3.23
C VAL A 367 12.62 -13.19 -4.68
N HIS A 368 13.69 -12.50 -5.12
CA HIS A 368 14.27 -12.74 -6.44
C HIS A 368 14.89 -14.14 -6.58
N SER A 369 15.55 -14.64 -5.52
CA SER A 369 16.16 -15.98 -5.56
C SER A 369 15.13 -17.10 -5.69
N VAL A 370 13.94 -16.95 -5.09
CA VAL A 370 12.83 -17.91 -5.30
C VAL A 370 12.11 -17.76 -6.63
N GLY A 371 12.55 -16.80 -7.48
CA GLY A 371 12.03 -16.62 -8.82
C GLY A 371 10.76 -15.78 -8.93
N ILE A 372 10.48 -14.92 -7.93
CA ILE A 372 9.41 -13.93 -7.95
C ILE A 372 9.99 -12.61 -8.46
N ASN A 373 9.36 -12.03 -9.48
CA ASN A 373 9.75 -10.74 -10.05
C ASN A 373 9.18 -9.59 -9.22
N MET A 374 9.89 -9.22 -8.15
CA MET A 374 9.60 -8.04 -7.34
C MET A 374 10.11 -6.79 -8.07
N VAL A 375 9.29 -5.76 -8.17
CA VAL A 375 9.66 -4.45 -8.71
C VAL A 375 9.60 -3.46 -7.56
N VAL A 376 10.76 -3.10 -7.04
CA VAL A 376 10.84 -2.10 -5.97
C VAL A 376 10.63 -0.72 -6.56
N GLY A 377 9.80 0.10 -5.90
CA GLY A 377 9.49 1.44 -6.34
C GLY A 377 9.31 2.43 -5.21
N TYR A 378 9.39 3.71 -5.56
CA TYR A 378 9.16 4.85 -4.69
C TYR A 378 8.11 5.78 -5.26
N GLY A 379 7.32 6.33 -4.36
CA GLY A 379 6.37 7.37 -4.68
C GLY A 379 5.51 7.78 -3.50
N LEU A 380 4.69 8.77 -3.73
CA LEU A 380 3.79 9.38 -2.74
C LEU A 380 2.41 9.62 -3.34
N THR A 381 1.47 10.01 -2.51
CA THR A 381 0.14 10.43 -2.98
C THR A 381 0.25 11.62 -3.93
N GLU A 382 1.14 12.55 -3.62
CA GLU A 382 1.41 13.76 -4.37
C GLU A 382 2.06 13.52 -5.74
N SER A 383 2.62 12.34 -6.00
CA SER A 383 3.18 11.93 -7.30
C SER A 383 2.29 10.94 -8.07
N LEU A 384 1.06 10.73 -7.61
CA LEU A 384 0.13 9.72 -8.14
C LEU A 384 0.76 8.32 -8.19
N ALA A 385 1.24 7.86 -7.04
CA ALA A 385 1.89 6.61 -6.69
C ALA A 385 3.37 6.51 -7.07
N THR A 386 3.76 6.69 -8.34
CA THR A 386 5.11 6.29 -8.78
C THR A 386 5.97 7.48 -9.19
N VAL A 387 7.15 7.56 -8.61
CA VAL A 387 8.27 8.44 -8.99
C VAL A 387 9.32 7.64 -9.73
N SER A 388 9.73 6.52 -9.14
CA SER A 388 10.75 5.62 -9.68
C SER A 388 10.41 4.18 -9.39
N CYS A 389 10.90 3.27 -10.22
CA CYS A 389 10.83 1.83 -9.97
C CYS A 389 11.92 1.08 -10.76
N ASP A 390 12.21 -0.15 -10.33
CA ASP A 390 12.96 -1.09 -11.15
C ASP A 390 12.17 -1.41 -12.42
N ARG A 391 12.89 -1.81 -13.47
CA ARG A 391 12.30 -2.13 -14.77
C ARG A 391 12.68 -3.54 -15.19
N ASP A 392 11.72 -4.30 -15.68
CA ASP A 392 11.87 -5.73 -16.00
C ASP A 392 13.05 -6.03 -16.96
N ASN A 393 13.39 -5.12 -17.85
CA ASN A 393 14.42 -5.32 -18.89
C ASN A 393 15.66 -4.42 -18.72
N MET A 394 15.87 -3.84 -17.55
CA MET A 394 17.02 -2.98 -17.27
C MET A 394 17.76 -3.46 -16.02
N PRO A 395 19.10 -3.34 -16.00
CA PRO A 395 19.87 -3.59 -14.78
C PRO A 395 19.41 -2.70 -13.63
N TYR A 396 19.27 -3.29 -12.45
CA TYR A 396 18.98 -2.59 -11.21
C TYR A 396 19.88 -3.06 -10.07
N THR A 397 19.99 -2.23 -9.05
CA THR A 397 20.81 -2.48 -7.86
C THR A 397 19.91 -2.80 -6.67
N ILE A 398 20.13 -3.94 -5.99
CA ILE A 398 19.44 -4.28 -4.75
C ILE A 398 19.59 -3.15 -3.73
N GLY A 399 18.45 -2.69 -3.17
CA GLY A 399 18.37 -1.58 -2.25
C GLY A 399 18.17 -0.21 -2.91
N SER A 400 18.13 -0.12 -4.25
CA SER A 400 17.63 1.06 -4.95
C SER A 400 16.10 1.04 -4.98
N VAL A 401 15.49 2.19 -5.29
CA VAL A 401 14.05 2.29 -5.61
C VAL A 401 13.86 2.53 -7.11
N GLY A 402 14.85 2.08 -7.89
CA GLY A 402 14.85 2.08 -9.33
C GLY A 402 15.07 3.44 -9.97
N ARG A 403 14.74 3.51 -11.26
CA ARG A 403 14.94 4.70 -12.10
C ARG A 403 13.66 5.53 -12.16
N PRO A 404 13.76 6.87 -12.25
CA PRO A 404 12.61 7.72 -12.47
C PRO A 404 11.79 7.26 -13.68
N ILE A 405 10.45 7.24 -13.52
CA ILE A 405 9.55 6.92 -14.63
C ILE A 405 9.51 8.06 -15.64
N LYS A 406 9.03 7.76 -16.83
CA LYS A 406 9.00 8.72 -17.94
C LYS A 406 8.21 9.99 -17.59
N GLY A 407 8.83 11.13 -17.84
CA GLY A 407 8.23 12.44 -17.61
C GLY A 407 8.41 13.00 -16.19
N ILE A 408 8.99 12.22 -15.27
CA ILE A 408 9.35 12.70 -13.94
C ILE A 408 10.80 13.15 -13.92
N GLU A 409 11.01 14.38 -13.50
CA GLU A 409 12.32 14.95 -13.19
C GLU A 409 12.56 14.86 -11.68
N VAL A 410 13.70 14.27 -11.30
CA VAL A 410 14.15 14.14 -9.91
C VAL A 410 15.39 15.00 -9.72
N LYS A 411 15.35 15.92 -8.78
CA LYS A 411 16.49 16.76 -8.36
C LYS A 411 16.76 16.48 -6.88
N ILE A 412 18.02 16.38 -6.50
CA ILE A 412 18.44 16.31 -5.11
C ILE A 412 18.97 17.68 -4.71
N ASP A 413 18.43 18.28 -3.65
CA ASP A 413 18.87 19.57 -3.18
C ASP A 413 20.12 19.48 -2.27
N GLU A 414 20.60 20.61 -1.76
CA GLU A 414 21.76 20.69 -0.88
C GLU A 414 21.60 20.03 0.49
N ASN A 415 20.36 19.74 0.89
CA ASN A 415 20.01 19.03 2.13
C ASN A 415 19.64 17.56 1.89
N ASP A 416 20.01 17.01 0.73
CA ASP A 416 19.67 15.68 0.25
C ASP A 416 18.14 15.47 0.06
N GLU A 417 17.32 16.55 0.04
CA GLU A 417 15.88 16.43 -0.23
C GLU A 417 15.61 16.06 -1.69
N ILE A 418 14.74 15.08 -1.88
CA ILE A 418 14.24 14.68 -3.19
C ILE A 418 13.17 15.70 -3.63
N LEU A 419 13.43 16.37 -4.72
CA LEU A 419 12.54 17.33 -5.36
C LEU A 419 12.00 16.74 -6.67
N LEU A 420 10.69 16.91 -6.91
CA LEU A 420 10.00 16.28 -8.05
C LEU A 420 9.32 17.30 -8.95
N LYS A 421 9.42 17.09 -10.27
CA LYS A 421 8.68 17.85 -11.26
C LYS A 421 8.19 16.92 -12.38
N GLY A 422 6.94 17.10 -12.83
CA GLY A 422 6.42 16.27 -13.91
C GLY A 422 4.90 16.23 -13.97
N PRO A 423 4.34 15.58 -14.99
CA PRO A 423 2.91 15.60 -15.26
C PRO A 423 2.06 14.78 -14.28
N THR A 424 2.66 13.94 -13.44
CA THR A 424 1.97 13.16 -12.41
C THR A 424 1.98 13.84 -11.05
N ILE A 425 2.77 14.92 -10.88
CA ILE A 425 2.91 15.63 -9.61
C ILE A 425 1.66 16.45 -9.35
N THR A 426 1.14 16.37 -8.13
CA THR A 426 -0.04 17.14 -7.68
C THR A 426 0.15 18.63 -7.93
N ARG A 427 -0.96 19.34 -8.09
CA ARG A 427 -0.97 20.81 -8.12
C ARG A 427 -1.02 21.42 -6.73
N GLY A 428 -1.13 20.60 -5.69
CA GLY A 428 -1.16 21.03 -4.30
C GLY A 428 -2.27 20.35 -3.50
N TYR A 429 -2.47 20.92 -2.32
CA TYR A 429 -3.45 20.48 -1.34
C TYR A 429 -4.72 21.31 -1.45
N TYR A 430 -5.86 20.65 -1.37
CA TYR A 430 -7.19 21.25 -1.52
C TYR A 430 -7.44 22.34 -0.47
N LYS A 431 -7.73 23.57 -0.92
CA LYS A 431 -7.99 24.74 -0.06
C LYS A 431 -6.88 25.02 1.00
N ARG A 432 -5.61 24.83 0.65
CA ARG A 432 -4.47 24.98 1.59
C ARG A 432 -3.36 25.87 1.01
N ASP A 433 -3.66 27.17 0.75
CA ASP A 433 -2.74 28.09 0.07
C ASP A 433 -1.37 28.21 0.74
N ALA A 434 -1.32 28.35 2.07
CA ALA A 434 -0.05 28.41 2.80
C ALA A 434 0.76 27.12 2.69
N ALA A 435 0.10 25.95 2.74
CA ALA A 435 0.77 24.66 2.57
C ALA A 435 1.27 24.49 1.12
N ASN A 436 0.50 24.98 0.15
CA ASN A 436 0.87 24.95 -1.27
C ASN A 436 2.08 25.82 -1.54
N ALA A 437 2.13 27.04 -1.00
CA ALA A 437 3.29 27.92 -1.12
C ALA A 437 4.58 27.29 -0.54
N ALA A 438 4.47 26.52 0.54
CA ALA A 438 5.60 25.84 1.16
C ALA A 438 5.98 24.52 0.46
N ALA A 439 5.05 23.91 -0.29
CA ALA A 439 5.25 22.60 -0.91
C ALA A 439 6.05 22.66 -2.22
N PHE A 440 6.19 23.83 -2.82
CA PHE A 440 6.90 23.98 -4.11
C PHE A 440 8.07 24.96 -3.99
N THR A 441 9.13 24.69 -4.75
CA THR A 441 10.23 25.63 -4.92
C THR A 441 9.85 26.74 -5.93
N GLU A 442 10.64 27.81 -5.99
CA GLU A 442 10.48 28.87 -7.00
C GLU A 442 10.60 28.33 -8.44
N GLU A 443 11.38 27.28 -8.64
CA GLU A 443 11.54 26.58 -9.94
C GLU A 443 10.34 25.66 -10.26
N GLY A 444 9.37 25.50 -9.34
CA GLY A 444 8.17 24.65 -9.48
C GLY A 444 8.40 23.18 -9.20
N PHE A 445 9.45 22.80 -8.47
CA PHE A 445 9.63 21.45 -7.96
C PHE A 445 8.84 21.25 -6.68
N PHE A 446 8.18 20.11 -6.57
CA PHE A 446 7.51 19.67 -5.35
C PHE A 446 8.53 19.15 -4.33
N ARG A 447 8.44 19.61 -3.09
CA ARG A 447 9.25 19.17 -1.95
C ARG A 447 8.64 17.93 -1.33
N THR A 448 9.33 16.80 -1.42
CA THR A 448 8.81 15.53 -0.91
C THR A 448 8.93 15.39 0.60
N GLY A 449 9.92 16.04 1.20
CA GLY A 449 10.33 15.81 2.58
C GLY A 449 11.05 14.47 2.79
N ASP A 450 11.35 13.74 1.72
CA ASP A 450 12.12 12.50 1.73
C ASP A 450 13.56 12.80 1.31
N ALA A 451 14.55 12.18 1.96
CA ALA A 451 15.96 12.30 1.65
C ALA A 451 16.45 11.13 0.81
N GLY A 452 17.39 11.41 -0.10
CA GLY A 452 17.96 10.38 -0.95
C GLY A 452 19.05 10.90 -1.87
N TYR A 453 19.56 10.01 -2.71
CA TYR A 453 20.61 10.35 -3.69
C TYR A 453 20.45 9.56 -4.98
N MET A 454 21.01 10.09 -6.06
CA MET A 454 21.09 9.41 -7.36
C MET A 454 22.44 8.73 -7.55
N LYS A 455 22.45 7.48 -7.99
CA LYS A 455 23.66 6.74 -8.35
C LYS A 455 23.41 5.90 -9.60
N ASN A 456 24.20 6.06 -10.65
CA ASN A 456 24.06 5.34 -11.92
C ASN A 456 22.66 5.48 -12.57
N GLY A 457 21.97 6.60 -12.31
CA GLY A 457 20.61 6.84 -12.79
C GLY A 457 19.51 6.14 -11.98
N GLU A 458 19.85 5.48 -10.88
CA GLU A 458 18.93 4.89 -9.92
C GLU A 458 18.80 5.79 -8.68
N LEU A 459 17.61 5.86 -8.11
CA LEU A 459 17.30 6.59 -6.90
C LEU A 459 17.47 5.68 -5.68
N PHE A 460 18.10 6.19 -4.64
CA PHE A 460 18.26 5.54 -3.35
C PHE A 460 17.63 6.43 -2.28
N LEU A 461 16.75 5.85 -1.47
CA LEU A 461 16.17 6.55 -0.33
C LEU A 461 17.06 6.39 0.90
N THR A 462 17.18 7.45 1.67
CA THR A 462 17.83 7.41 2.98
C THR A 462 16.79 7.30 4.08
N ASP A 463 15.97 8.32 4.27
CA ASP A 463 14.83 8.35 5.19
C ASP A 463 13.99 9.62 4.95
N ARG A 464 12.95 9.86 5.74
CA ARG A 464 12.26 11.15 5.77
C ARG A 464 13.09 12.18 6.52
N ILE A 465 13.23 13.38 5.95
CA ILE A 465 14.01 14.46 6.55
C ILE A 465 13.53 14.77 7.98
N LYS A 466 12.20 14.79 8.19
CA LYS A 466 11.60 15.02 9.51
C LYS A 466 11.69 13.82 10.46
N ASP A 467 11.92 12.64 9.93
CA ASP A 467 12.04 11.40 10.70
C ASP A 467 13.50 11.02 10.97
N LEU A 468 14.46 11.71 10.34
CA LEU A 468 15.89 11.59 10.67
C LEU A 468 16.11 12.08 12.10
N PHE A 469 16.64 11.21 12.93
CA PHE A 469 17.00 11.58 14.30
C PHE A 469 18.37 12.20 14.35
N LYS A 470 18.51 13.28 15.09
CA LYS A 470 19.81 13.83 15.43
C LYS A 470 20.13 13.43 16.88
N THR A 471 21.14 12.58 17.05
CA THR A 471 21.60 12.20 18.40
C THR A 471 22.20 13.41 19.11
N SER A 472 22.31 13.34 20.44
CA SER A 472 22.98 14.39 21.24
C SER A 472 24.44 14.64 20.80
N ASN A 473 25.06 13.68 20.12
CA ASN A 473 26.42 13.77 19.57
C ASN A 473 26.43 14.31 18.12
N GLY A 474 25.30 14.80 17.60
CA GLY A 474 25.17 15.40 16.28
C GLY A 474 25.16 14.43 15.10
N LYS A 475 25.08 13.11 15.35
CA LYS A 475 24.99 12.10 14.29
C LYS A 475 23.53 11.95 13.84
N TYR A 476 23.32 11.84 12.51
CA TYR A 476 22.02 11.53 11.95
C TYR A 476 21.81 10.01 11.95
N ILE A 477 20.61 9.58 12.31
CA ILE A 477 20.14 8.19 12.34
C ILE A 477 18.91 8.09 11.44
N ALA A 478 18.91 7.11 10.56
CA ALA A 478 17.77 6.73 9.71
C ALA A 478 16.97 5.61 10.40
N PRO A 479 15.91 5.90 11.16
CA PRO A 479 15.24 4.90 11.98
C PRO A 479 14.58 3.80 11.16
N GLN A 480 13.98 4.12 10.01
CA GLN A 480 13.29 3.13 9.18
C GLN A 480 14.25 2.08 8.60
N MET A 481 15.48 2.47 8.27
CA MET A 481 16.51 1.54 7.80
C MET A 481 16.85 0.50 8.89
N ILE A 482 17.03 0.94 10.13
CA ILE A 482 17.35 0.06 11.27
C ILE A 482 16.14 -0.83 11.59
N GLU A 483 14.94 -0.27 11.59
CA GLU A 483 13.68 -1.01 11.81
C GLU A 483 13.51 -2.13 10.77
N SER A 484 13.66 -1.84 9.50
CA SER A 484 13.56 -2.82 8.41
C SER A 484 14.60 -3.93 8.54
N LEU A 485 15.79 -3.62 9.03
CA LEU A 485 16.84 -4.59 9.26
C LEU A 485 16.48 -5.58 10.39
N VAL A 486 15.85 -5.10 11.46
CA VAL A 486 15.49 -5.92 12.63
C VAL A 486 14.19 -6.68 12.39
N LEU A 487 13.25 -6.13 11.61
CA LEU A 487 11.98 -6.78 11.28
C LEU A 487 12.10 -8.07 10.46
N VAL A 488 13.28 -8.39 9.91
CA VAL A 488 13.51 -9.71 9.27
C VAL A 488 13.60 -10.85 10.29
N ASP A 489 13.77 -10.54 11.59
CA ASP A 489 13.81 -11.55 12.64
C ASP A 489 12.41 -12.09 12.94
N LYS A 490 12.28 -13.41 13.00
CA LYS A 490 10.99 -14.09 13.22
C LYS A 490 10.33 -13.82 14.57
N PHE A 491 11.11 -13.38 15.57
CA PHE A 491 10.61 -13.04 16.90
C PHE A 491 10.21 -11.57 17.03
N VAL A 492 10.37 -10.76 15.99
CA VAL A 492 10.02 -9.33 15.98
C VAL A 492 8.80 -9.12 15.11
N ASP A 493 7.69 -8.65 15.73
CA ASP A 493 6.49 -8.24 14.99
C ASP A 493 6.47 -6.75 14.70
N GLN A 494 6.77 -5.89 15.71
CA GLN A 494 6.83 -4.44 15.52
C GLN A 494 8.06 -3.88 16.25
N ILE A 495 8.60 -2.78 15.73
CA ILE A 495 9.75 -2.11 16.34
C ILE A 495 9.64 -0.61 16.15
N ALA A 496 9.99 0.15 17.16
CA ALA A 496 10.14 1.61 17.10
C ALA A 496 11.54 2.00 17.59
N ILE A 497 12.33 2.59 16.70
CA ILE A 497 13.66 3.13 17.04
C ILE A 497 13.52 4.44 17.79
N ILE A 498 14.31 4.58 18.84
CA ILE A 498 14.41 5.74 19.73
C ILE A 498 15.84 6.24 19.69
N ALA A 499 16.07 7.47 19.20
CA ALA A 499 17.42 8.05 19.12
C ALA A 499 17.42 9.59 19.15
N ASN A 500 16.28 10.26 18.88
CA ASN A 500 16.25 11.71 18.78
C ASN A 500 16.66 12.38 20.09
N GLU A 501 17.69 13.25 20.02
CA GLU A 501 18.30 13.95 21.17
C GLU A 501 18.85 13.02 22.26
N ARG A 502 19.00 11.72 21.96
CA ARG A 502 19.49 10.72 22.90
C ARG A 502 20.98 10.40 22.65
N LYS A 503 21.66 9.84 23.66
CA LYS A 503 23.10 9.53 23.61
C LYS A 503 23.44 8.39 22.65
N PHE A 504 22.51 7.46 22.45
CA PHE A 504 22.66 6.27 21.61
C PHE A 504 21.30 5.80 21.11
N VAL A 505 21.31 4.89 20.14
CA VAL A 505 20.11 4.27 19.60
C VAL A 505 19.57 3.22 20.56
N SER A 506 18.29 3.30 20.89
CA SER A 506 17.53 2.24 21.58
C SER A 506 16.27 1.87 20.81
N ALA A 507 15.56 0.83 21.24
CA ALA A 507 14.36 0.34 20.56
C ALA A 507 13.28 -0.12 21.55
N LEU A 508 12.02 0.12 21.18
CA LEU A 508 10.87 -0.60 21.71
C LEU A 508 10.50 -1.69 20.72
N ILE A 509 10.42 -2.94 21.17
CA ILE A 509 10.19 -4.09 20.31
C ILE A 509 8.97 -4.86 20.81
N VAL A 510 7.99 -5.05 19.93
CA VAL A 510 6.87 -5.95 20.17
C VAL A 510 7.22 -7.32 19.58
N PRO A 511 7.31 -8.36 20.42
CA PRO A 511 7.60 -9.70 19.93
C PRO A 511 6.47 -10.31 19.11
N GLU A 512 6.82 -11.22 18.18
CA GLU A 512 5.86 -12.18 17.62
C GLU A 512 5.52 -13.22 18.71
N PHE A 513 4.50 -12.95 19.50
CA PHE A 513 4.22 -13.66 20.74
C PHE A 513 4.03 -15.15 20.55
N ARG A 514 3.35 -15.58 19.49
CA ARG A 514 3.15 -17.01 19.23
C ARG A 514 4.48 -17.77 19.12
N LEU A 515 5.42 -17.24 18.38
CA LEU A 515 6.73 -17.86 18.19
C LEU A 515 7.59 -17.75 19.45
N LEU A 516 7.47 -16.65 20.19
CA LEU A 516 8.21 -16.43 21.42
C LEU A 516 7.69 -17.35 22.55
N GLU A 517 6.37 -17.54 22.66
CA GLU A 517 5.74 -18.46 23.60
C GLU A 517 6.12 -19.93 23.31
N ASP A 518 6.16 -20.34 22.03
CA ASP A 518 6.64 -21.66 21.62
C ASP A 518 8.12 -21.85 22.01
N TRP A 519 8.97 -20.86 21.71
CA TRP A 519 10.37 -20.90 22.10
C TRP A 519 10.56 -20.98 23.62
N ALA A 520 9.77 -20.23 24.38
CA ALA A 520 9.82 -20.23 25.83
C ALA A 520 9.55 -21.63 26.41
N LYS A 521 8.50 -22.31 25.91
CA LYS A 521 8.18 -23.70 26.29
C LYS A 521 9.33 -24.65 25.98
N ASP A 522 9.91 -24.57 24.79
CA ASP A 522 11.02 -25.42 24.34
C ASP A 522 12.31 -25.21 25.17
N ASN A 523 12.45 -24.02 25.80
CA ASN A 523 13.63 -23.64 26.60
C ASN A 523 13.38 -23.64 28.13
N GLY A 524 12.26 -24.22 28.58
CA GLY A 524 11.92 -24.31 29.99
C GLY A 524 11.73 -22.94 30.66
N VAL A 525 11.07 -22.03 29.97
CA VAL A 525 10.66 -20.72 30.49
C VAL A 525 9.16 -20.77 30.75
N GLU A 526 8.82 -20.89 32.04
CA GLU A 526 7.42 -20.81 32.48
C GLU A 526 7.08 -19.41 32.90
N VAL A 527 6.02 -18.85 32.33
CA VAL A 527 5.51 -17.49 32.61
C VAL A 527 3.98 -17.49 32.58
N GLU A 528 3.38 -16.64 33.38
CA GLU A 528 1.91 -16.52 33.50
C GLU A 528 1.34 -15.43 32.57
N SER A 529 2.20 -14.53 32.09
CA SER A 529 1.76 -13.41 31.24
C SER A 529 2.82 -13.02 30.21
N ARG A 530 2.40 -12.27 29.19
CA ARG A 530 3.30 -11.68 28.18
C ARG A 530 4.25 -10.65 28.78
N GLU A 531 3.82 -9.92 29.81
CA GLU A 531 4.66 -8.97 30.54
C GLU A 531 5.83 -9.69 31.23
N GLN A 532 5.56 -10.82 31.89
CA GLN A 532 6.61 -11.65 32.49
C GLN A 532 7.53 -12.25 31.41
N LEU A 533 6.97 -12.69 30.28
CA LEU A 533 7.74 -13.19 29.15
C LEU A 533 8.70 -12.14 28.60
N CYS A 534 8.24 -10.90 28.43
CA CYS A 534 9.04 -9.76 27.96
C CYS A 534 10.16 -9.36 28.93
N GLN A 535 10.01 -9.66 30.21
CA GLN A 535 11.00 -9.33 31.25
C GLN A 535 11.93 -10.52 31.58
N ASN A 536 11.68 -11.71 31.01
CA ASN A 536 12.45 -12.89 31.32
C ASN A 536 13.91 -12.79 30.83
N PRO A 537 14.92 -13.01 31.70
CA PRO A 537 16.33 -12.85 31.32
C PRO A 537 16.79 -13.75 30.17
N LYS A 538 16.26 -14.99 30.06
CA LYS A 538 16.59 -15.90 28.95
C LYS A 538 16.06 -15.36 27.62
N VAL A 539 14.84 -14.80 27.62
CA VAL A 539 14.23 -14.16 26.44
C VAL A 539 15.03 -12.94 26.03
N ILE A 540 15.35 -12.05 26.99
CA ILE A 540 16.13 -10.83 26.71
C ILE A 540 17.50 -11.20 26.15
N LYS A 541 18.19 -12.20 26.72
CA LYS A 541 19.47 -12.67 26.22
C LYS A 541 19.37 -13.18 24.77
N MET A 542 18.41 -14.04 24.49
CA MET A 542 18.17 -14.58 23.14
C MET A 542 17.91 -13.44 22.14
N MET A 543 17.05 -12.48 22.47
CA MET A 543 16.77 -11.34 21.61
C MET A 543 18.00 -10.44 21.41
N THR A 544 18.82 -10.24 22.46
CA THR A 544 20.07 -9.46 22.38
C THR A 544 21.05 -10.07 21.38
N GLU A 545 21.26 -11.40 21.44
CA GLU A 545 22.17 -12.11 20.53
C GLU A 545 21.69 -12.00 19.07
N ARG A 546 20.39 -12.10 18.84
CA ARG A 546 19.77 -11.99 17.50
C ARG A 546 19.91 -10.57 16.94
N ILE A 547 19.53 -9.55 17.71
CA ILE A 547 19.64 -8.14 17.29
C ILE A 547 21.11 -7.80 17.03
N HIS A 548 22.04 -8.22 17.89
CA HIS A 548 23.46 -8.01 17.69
C HIS A 548 23.96 -8.62 16.36
N THR A 549 23.50 -9.81 16.02
CA THR A 549 23.87 -10.46 14.75
C THR A 549 23.35 -9.68 13.53
N LEU A 550 22.11 -9.21 13.57
CA LEU A 550 21.49 -8.48 12.44
C LEU A 550 22.16 -7.14 12.18
N GLN A 551 22.58 -6.44 13.23
CA GLN A 551 23.11 -5.07 13.11
C GLN A 551 24.63 -4.97 12.92
N GLN A 552 25.35 -6.07 12.72
CA GLN A 552 26.83 -6.08 12.57
C GLN A 552 27.32 -5.20 11.40
N GLN A 553 26.51 -5.04 10.36
CA GLN A 553 26.83 -4.20 9.20
C GLN A 553 26.60 -2.71 9.41
N LEU A 554 25.91 -2.32 10.52
CA LEU A 554 25.64 -0.92 10.83
C LEU A 554 26.86 -0.26 11.48
N ALA A 555 27.00 1.05 11.25
CA ALA A 555 28.00 1.84 11.96
C ALA A 555 27.75 1.78 13.49
N PRO A 556 28.79 1.83 14.33
CA PRO A 556 28.64 1.68 15.78
C PRO A 556 27.64 2.65 16.44
N TYR A 557 27.44 3.83 15.86
CA TYR A 557 26.50 4.84 16.35
C TYR A 557 25.04 4.60 15.90
N GLU A 558 24.82 3.75 14.90
CA GLU A 558 23.49 3.34 14.40
C GLU A 558 22.99 2.07 15.10
N GLN A 559 23.87 1.33 15.78
CA GLN A 559 23.52 0.08 16.44
C GLN A 559 22.66 0.31 17.67
N ILE A 560 21.60 -0.47 17.82
CA ILE A 560 20.74 -0.53 19.01
C ILE A 560 21.60 -0.98 20.19
N LYS A 561 21.75 -0.11 21.19
CA LYS A 561 22.53 -0.39 22.43
C LYS A 561 21.67 -0.93 23.55
N ARG A 562 20.40 -0.52 23.60
CA ARG A 562 19.42 -1.01 24.58
C ARG A 562 18.06 -1.17 23.90
N PHE A 563 17.27 -2.10 24.36
CA PHE A 563 15.88 -2.25 23.92
C PHE A 563 14.99 -2.69 25.09
N THR A 564 13.70 -2.47 24.93
CA THR A 564 12.67 -3.00 25.83
C THR A 564 11.64 -3.76 25.00
N LEU A 565 11.30 -4.98 25.46
CA LEU A 565 10.20 -5.76 24.87
C LEU A 565 8.86 -5.23 25.43
N ILE A 566 7.91 -5.00 24.54
CA ILE A 566 6.58 -4.46 24.85
C ILE A 566 5.54 -5.57 24.73
N ALA A 567 4.71 -5.75 25.77
CA ALA A 567 3.76 -6.86 25.87
C ALA A 567 2.49 -6.69 25.02
N HIS A 568 2.22 -5.50 24.51
CA HIS A 568 1.07 -5.22 23.65
C HIS A 568 1.50 -4.67 22.29
N HIS A 569 0.65 -4.90 21.27
CA HIS A 569 0.92 -4.40 19.92
C HIS A 569 0.64 -2.90 19.83
N PHE A 570 1.47 -2.19 19.06
CA PHE A 570 1.11 -0.83 18.62
C PHE A 570 -0.12 -0.91 17.75
N SER A 571 -1.08 0.00 17.95
CA SER A 571 -2.35 -0.04 17.27
C SER A 571 -2.82 1.32 16.74
N MET A 572 -3.84 1.29 15.88
CA MET A 572 -4.49 2.50 15.39
C MET A 572 -5.39 3.10 16.48
N GLU A 573 -6.01 2.24 17.32
CA GLU A 573 -6.91 2.64 18.41
C GLU A 573 -6.14 3.45 19.47
N SER A 574 -4.92 3.03 19.81
CA SER A 574 -4.02 3.79 20.71
C SER A 574 -3.38 5.00 20.03
N GLY A 575 -3.59 5.16 18.73
CA GLY A 575 -3.02 6.23 17.92
C GLY A 575 -1.52 6.06 17.62
N GLU A 576 -0.90 4.93 17.94
CA GLU A 576 0.51 4.63 17.75
C GLU A 576 0.85 4.30 16.29
N LEU A 577 -0.16 3.82 15.56
CA LEU A 577 -0.07 3.59 14.11
C LEU A 577 -0.99 4.54 13.33
N THR A 578 -0.60 4.82 12.09
CA THR A 578 -1.48 5.46 11.10
C THR A 578 -2.43 4.43 10.49
N ASN A 579 -3.44 4.88 9.74
CA ASN A 579 -4.34 4.00 8.95
C ASN A 579 -3.58 3.13 7.92
N THR A 580 -2.34 3.47 7.60
CA THR A 580 -1.43 2.69 6.74
C THR A 580 -0.43 1.87 7.54
N LEU A 581 -0.67 1.65 8.83
CA LEU A 581 0.16 0.89 9.77
C LEU A 581 1.59 1.43 9.93
N LYS A 582 1.82 2.71 9.62
CA LYS A 582 3.11 3.38 9.88
C LYS A 582 3.16 3.89 11.31
N ILE A 583 4.31 3.79 11.94
CA ILE A 583 4.57 4.24 13.31
C ILE A 583 4.39 5.76 13.43
N ARG A 584 3.60 6.18 14.42
CA ARG A 584 3.47 7.57 14.83
C ARG A 584 4.39 7.85 16.03
N ARG A 585 5.64 8.11 15.73
CA ARG A 585 6.71 8.28 16.74
C ARG A 585 6.38 9.26 17.87
N PRO A 586 5.78 10.45 17.63
CA PRO A 586 5.43 11.36 18.73
C PRO A 586 4.45 10.74 19.73
N VAL A 587 3.51 9.89 19.25
CA VAL A 587 2.55 9.20 20.12
C VAL A 587 3.26 8.11 20.92
N ILE A 588 4.13 7.32 20.29
CA ILE A 588 4.93 6.29 20.98
C ILE A 588 5.82 6.92 22.03
N TYR A 589 6.52 8.01 21.71
CA TYR A 589 7.32 8.74 22.70
C TYR A 589 6.50 9.21 23.90
N LYS A 590 5.27 9.67 23.67
CA LYS A 590 4.37 10.11 24.74
C LYS A 590 3.90 8.93 25.59
N ASN A 591 3.41 7.86 24.95
CA ASN A 591 2.79 6.72 25.62
C ASN A 591 3.81 5.88 26.42
N PHE A 592 5.06 5.78 25.92
CA PHE A 592 6.12 4.97 26.52
C PHE A 592 7.23 5.79 27.17
N LYS A 593 6.96 7.04 27.51
CA LYS A 593 7.98 7.98 28.02
C LYS A 593 8.80 7.41 29.18
N GLU A 594 8.15 6.83 30.19
CA GLU A 594 8.83 6.25 31.36
C GLU A 594 9.72 5.05 30.98
N VAL A 595 9.24 4.20 30.10
CA VAL A 595 9.98 3.02 29.58
C VAL A 595 11.21 3.49 28.80
N ILE A 596 11.02 4.49 27.95
CA ILE A 596 12.08 5.09 27.14
C ILE A 596 13.14 5.71 28.06
N ASP A 597 12.75 6.54 29.02
CA ASP A 597 13.69 7.25 29.90
C ASP A 597 14.54 6.26 30.71
N LYS A 598 13.95 5.17 31.23
CA LYS A 598 14.68 4.08 31.91
C LYS A 598 15.78 3.45 31.05
N MET A 599 15.62 3.37 29.74
CA MET A 599 16.68 2.85 28.86
C MET A 599 17.93 3.75 28.83
N TYR A 600 17.82 5.02 29.21
CA TYR A 600 18.91 6.01 29.21
C TYR A 600 19.43 6.36 30.59
N GLU A 601 18.81 5.84 31.65
CA GLU A 601 19.35 5.93 33.01
C GLU A 601 20.64 5.11 33.12
N CYS A 602 21.64 5.64 33.82
CA CYS A 602 22.97 5.04 33.99
C CYS A 602 22.95 3.85 34.91
#